data_dbc01a64294183a0602ae73db4a9a2af
#
_entry.id   dbc01a64294183a0602ae73db4a9a2af
#
_cell.length_a   1.000
_cell.length_b   1.000
_cell.length_c   1.000
_cell.angle_alpha   90.00
_cell.angle_beta   90.00
_cell.angle_gamma   90.00
#
_symmetry.space_group_name_H-M   'P 1'
#
loop_
_entity.id
_entity.type
_entity.pdbx_description
1 polymer ?
#
loop_
_entity_poly.entity_id
_entity_poly.type
_entity_poly.pdbx_seq_one_letter_code
_entity_poly.pdbx_strand_id
1 'polypeptide(L)'
;SAPTHAPAPPVMFPPMRGDQLARQWQLIQRLARSRGGLLLDDLATELGCVRRTVYRDLNALMYAGFPVLSERRDSRVYYRFVDSYRLGDVPFTPDELLAPAFGEDLLRPLEGTVFHESIEAALAKIKAGLGPELQAYLGTLRDAFRVLPGPHKNYAEYRETIRVLNDAVLAHETLRMRYHTGATGRVATRDFDPYRVFYRGGGLYALGHDHASGELRTFAVDRIRRIERSGRKFELPPDFD
;
A
#
# COMPACT_ATOMS: atom_id res chain seq x y z
N SER A 1 -57.86 -7.39 -29.87
CA SER A 1 -56.46 -7.25 -30.39
C SER A 1 -55.81 -6.09 -29.69
N ALA A 2 -54.88 -6.41 -28.79
CA ALA A 2 -54.05 -5.40 -28.10
C ALA A 2 -52.77 -5.13 -28.93
N PRO A 3 -52.28 -3.90 -29.05
CA PRO A 3 -51.08 -3.61 -29.79
C PRO A 3 -49.84 -4.02 -28.98
N THR A 4 -49.05 -4.87 -29.61
CA THR A 4 -47.69 -5.32 -29.10
C THR A 4 -46.74 -4.10 -29.16
N HIS A 5 -46.37 -3.58 -28.00
CA HIS A 5 -45.41 -2.52 -27.89
C HIS A 5 -44.00 -3.11 -28.01
N ALA A 6 -43.33 -2.86 -29.13
CA ALA A 6 -41.91 -3.18 -29.30
C ALA A 6 -41.04 -2.31 -28.38
N PRO A 7 -40.00 -2.85 -27.73
CA PRO A 7 -39.12 -2.04 -26.92
C PRO A 7 -38.33 -1.04 -27.77
N ALA A 8 -38.27 0.19 -27.32
CA ALA A 8 -37.51 1.25 -27.98
C ALA A 8 -36.02 0.89 -28.03
N PRO A 9 -35.30 1.20 -29.15
CA PRO A 9 -33.88 0.95 -29.25
C PRO A 9 -33.11 1.73 -28.15
N PRO A 10 -31.96 1.17 -27.67
CA PRO A 10 -31.16 1.85 -26.66
C PRO A 10 -30.66 3.19 -27.20
N VAL A 11 -30.91 4.23 -26.43
CA VAL A 11 -30.43 5.60 -26.73
C VAL A 11 -28.89 5.57 -26.60
N MET A 12 -28.21 5.66 -27.74
CA MET A 12 -26.76 5.75 -27.82
C MET A 12 -26.38 7.23 -27.64
N PHE A 13 -25.96 7.59 -26.43
CA PHE A 13 -25.41 8.91 -26.16
C PHE A 13 -24.00 9.04 -26.75
N PRO A 14 -23.63 10.20 -27.33
CA PRO A 14 -22.25 10.42 -27.80
C PRO A 14 -21.28 10.45 -26.61
N PRO A 15 -19.99 10.07 -26.83
CA PRO A 15 -19.00 9.97 -25.75
C PRO A 15 -18.76 11.33 -25.09
N MET A 16 -19.31 11.50 -23.88
CA MET A 16 -19.07 12.66 -23.05
C MET A 16 -17.93 12.40 -22.06
N ARG A 17 -17.32 13.46 -21.51
CA ARG A 17 -16.24 13.38 -20.49
C ARG A 17 -16.62 12.56 -19.24
N GLY A 18 -17.87 12.16 -19.08
CA GLY A 18 -18.37 11.24 -18.05
C GLY A 18 -18.12 9.75 -18.32
N ASP A 19 -17.78 9.36 -19.53
CA ASP A 19 -17.65 7.94 -19.92
C ASP A 19 -16.51 7.22 -19.19
N GLN A 20 -15.44 7.91 -18.82
CA GLN A 20 -14.32 7.29 -18.11
C GLN A 20 -14.73 6.82 -16.72
N LEU A 21 -15.41 7.64 -15.94
CA LEU A 21 -15.85 7.29 -14.59
C LEU A 21 -16.89 6.16 -14.64
N ALA A 22 -17.86 6.26 -15.54
CA ALA A 22 -18.87 5.21 -15.74
C ALA A 22 -18.22 3.88 -16.15
N ARG A 23 -17.26 3.91 -17.07
CA ARG A 23 -16.52 2.73 -17.51
C ARG A 23 -15.66 2.14 -16.40
N GLN A 24 -14.96 2.97 -15.62
CA GLN A 24 -14.18 2.53 -14.47
C GLN A 24 -15.08 1.87 -13.41
N TRP A 25 -16.27 2.44 -13.16
CA TRP A 25 -17.24 1.83 -12.25
C TRP A 25 -17.74 0.47 -12.76
N GLN A 26 -18.08 0.37 -14.05
CA GLN A 26 -18.46 -0.91 -14.68
C GLN A 26 -17.32 -1.94 -14.56
N LEU A 27 -16.07 -1.50 -14.79
CA LEU A 27 -14.88 -2.35 -14.66
C LEU A 27 -14.73 -2.90 -13.23
N ILE A 28 -14.90 -2.05 -12.21
CA ILE A 28 -14.90 -2.45 -10.79
C ILE A 28 -15.98 -3.51 -10.54
N GLN A 29 -17.22 -3.28 -10.98
CA GLN A 29 -18.31 -4.22 -10.78
C GLN A 29 -18.05 -5.58 -11.47
N ARG A 30 -17.45 -5.58 -12.67
CA ARG A 30 -17.12 -6.81 -13.40
C ARG A 30 -16.03 -7.59 -12.67
N LEU A 31 -14.95 -6.94 -12.27
CA LEU A 31 -13.88 -7.58 -11.50
C LEU A 31 -14.38 -8.14 -10.16
N ALA A 32 -15.28 -7.43 -9.48
CA ALA A 32 -15.85 -7.87 -8.19
C ALA A 32 -16.73 -9.14 -8.31
N ARG A 33 -17.36 -9.35 -9.46
CA ARG A 33 -18.21 -10.53 -9.73
C ARG A 33 -17.43 -11.73 -10.24
N SER A 34 -16.22 -11.52 -10.76
CA SER A 34 -15.41 -12.57 -11.39
C SER A 34 -14.39 -13.15 -10.42
N ARG A 35 -14.59 -14.40 -9.98
CA ARG A 35 -13.60 -15.12 -9.16
C ARG A 35 -12.41 -15.66 -9.97
N GLY A 36 -12.63 -15.97 -11.24
CA GLY A 36 -11.64 -16.58 -12.14
C GLY A 36 -10.72 -15.58 -12.83
N GLY A 37 -11.02 -14.29 -12.74
CA GLY A 37 -10.38 -13.24 -13.53
C GLY A 37 -11.02 -13.06 -14.90
N LEU A 38 -10.80 -11.90 -15.50
CA LEU A 38 -11.34 -11.50 -16.80
C LEU A 38 -10.20 -11.18 -17.76
N LEU A 39 -10.33 -11.59 -19.00
CA LEU A 39 -9.38 -11.24 -20.06
C LEU A 39 -9.54 -9.77 -20.47
N LEU A 40 -8.43 -9.16 -20.83
CA LEU A 40 -8.43 -7.78 -21.33
C LEU A 40 -9.28 -7.60 -22.59
N ASP A 41 -9.32 -8.63 -23.45
CA ASP A 41 -10.10 -8.62 -24.68
C ASP A 41 -11.60 -8.69 -24.41
N ASP A 42 -12.01 -9.54 -23.47
CA ASP A 42 -13.41 -9.66 -23.07
C ASP A 42 -13.92 -8.36 -22.46
N LEU A 43 -13.11 -7.77 -21.55
CA LEU A 43 -13.40 -6.47 -20.95
C LEU A 43 -13.50 -5.36 -22.01
N ALA A 44 -12.62 -5.35 -23.00
CA ALA A 44 -12.66 -4.36 -24.09
C ALA A 44 -13.94 -4.48 -24.92
N THR A 45 -14.33 -5.71 -25.25
CA THR A 45 -15.55 -6.01 -25.99
C THR A 45 -16.81 -5.62 -25.21
N GLU A 46 -16.87 -6.00 -23.93
CA GLU A 46 -18.03 -5.71 -23.07
C GLU A 46 -18.20 -4.22 -22.78
N LEU A 47 -17.10 -3.50 -22.61
CA LEU A 47 -17.10 -2.06 -22.34
C LEU A 47 -17.15 -1.19 -23.61
N GLY A 48 -17.18 -1.80 -24.78
CA GLY A 48 -17.27 -1.10 -26.06
C GLY A 48 -16.08 -0.19 -26.35
N CYS A 49 -14.87 -0.56 -25.89
CA CYS A 49 -13.68 0.27 -26.07
C CYS A 49 -12.45 -0.57 -26.46
N VAL A 50 -11.35 0.10 -26.83
CA VAL A 50 -10.13 -0.59 -27.23
C VAL A 50 -9.33 -1.08 -26.01
N ARG A 51 -8.55 -2.16 -26.15
CA ARG A 51 -7.70 -2.77 -25.10
C ARG A 51 -6.84 -1.75 -24.35
N ARG A 52 -6.26 -0.80 -25.08
CA ARG A 52 -5.42 0.26 -24.50
C ARG A 52 -6.19 1.12 -23.49
N THR A 53 -7.46 1.38 -23.73
CA THR A 53 -8.33 2.14 -22.82
C THR A 53 -8.60 1.34 -21.56
N VAL A 54 -8.95 0.06 -21.66
CA VAL A 54 -9.17 -0.82 -20.51
C VAL A 54 -7.89 -0.94 -19.67
N TYR A 55 -6.76 -1.15 -20.31
CA TYR A 55 -5.47 -1.23 -19.61
C TYR A 55 -5.13 0.05 -18.84
N ARG A 56 -5.40 1.22 -19.44
CA ARG A 56 -5.22 2.51 -18.76
C ARG A 56 -6.17 2.67 -17.57
N ASP A 57 -7.41 2.23 -17.71
CA ASP A 57 -8.40 2.29 -16.63
C ASP A 57 -8.05 1.31 -15.49
N LEU A 58 -7.58 0.09 -15.79
CA LEU A 58 -7.05 -0.85 -14.79
C LEU A 58 -5.87 -0.25 -14.01
N ASN A 59 -4.93 0.38 -14.70
CA ASN A 59 -3.81 1.06 -14.05
C ASN A 59 -4.29 2.22 -13.18
N ALA A 60 -5.28 2.99 -13.62
CA ALA A 60 -5.87 4.07 -12.83
C ALA A 60 -6.55 3.52 -11.55
N LEU A 61 -7.23 2.37 -11.63
CA LEU A 61 -7.81 1.70 -10.47
C LEU A 61 -6.72 1.21 -9.50
N MET A 62 -5.65 0.59 -9.99
CA MET A 62 -4.51 0.19 -9.17
C MET A 62 -3.88 1.39 -8.47
N TYR A 63 -3.68 2.49 -9.19
CA TYR A 63 -3.18 3.74 -8.62
C TYR A 63 -4.13 4.34 -7.57
N ALA A 64 -5.44 4.20 -7.77
CA ALA A 64 -6.47 4.61 -6.81
C ALA A 64 -6.58 3.66 -5.59
N GLY A 65 -5.75 2.61 -5.53
CA GLY A 65 -5.68 1.69 -4.39
C GLY A 65 -6.62 0.49 -4.46
N PHE A 66 -7.22 0.21 -5.62
CA PHE A 66 -7.96 -1.04 -5.81
C PHE A 66 -6.97 -2.20 -5.97
N PRO A 67 -7.15 -3.32 -5.25
CA PRO A 67 -6.23 -4.45 -5.26
C PRO A 67 -6.46 -5.35 -6.48
N VAL A 68 -6.15 -4.83 -7.66
CA VAL A 68 -6.23 -5.55 -8.93
C VAL A 68 -4.95 -6.36 -9.12
N LEU A 69 -5.10 -7.66 -9.35
CA LEU A 69 -4.02 -8.57 -9.73
C LEU A 69 -4.09 -8.86 -11.24
N SER A 70 -2.93 -8.97 -11.86
CA SER A 70 -2.78 -9.52 -13.19
C SER A 70 -2.09 -10.88 -13.09
N GLU A 71 -2.68 -11.89 -13.71
CA GLU A 71 -2.16 -13.26 -13.69
C GLU A 71 -2.07 -13.79 -15.12
N ARG A 72 -0.91 -14.37 -15.46
CA ARG A 72 -0.71 -14.99 -16.78
C ARG A 72 -1.04 -16.48 -16.70
N ARG A 73 -2.03 -16.92 -17.50
CA ARG A 73 -2.41 -18.33 -17.69
C ARG A 73 -2.49 -18.61 -19.18
N ASP A 74 -1.87 -19.69 -19.65
CA ASP A 74 -1.89 -20.13 -21.06
C ASP A 74 -1.61 -19.00 -22.06
N SER A 75 -0.56 -18.21 -21.81
CA SER A 75 -0.14 -17.05 -22.63
C SER A 75 -1.14 -15.88 -22.66
N ARG A 76 -2.21 -15.91 -21.86
CA ARG A 76 -3.20 -14.85 -21.73
C ARG A 76 -3.09 -14.18 -20.36
N VAL A 77 -3.41 -12.88 -20.30
CA VAL A 77 -3.40 -12.11 -19.05
C VAL A 77 -4.81 -11.90 -18.55
N TYR A 78 -5.07 -12.39 -17.35
CA TYR A 78 -6.32 -12.23 -16.63
C TYR A 78 -6.16 -11.17 -15.55
N TYR A 79 -7.20 -10.36 -15.38
CA TYR A 79 -7.28 -9.35 -14.33
C TYR A 79 -8.38 -9.74 -13.36
N ARG A 80 -8.10 -9.65 -12.05
CA ARG A 80 -9.06 -9.91 -10.98
C ARG A 80 -8.73 -9.09 -9.75
N PHE A 81 -9.67 -8.96 -8.84
CA PHE A 81 -9.32 -8.51 -7.50
C PHE A 81 -8.64 -9.63 -6.70
N VAL A 82 -7.86 -9.27 -5.69
CA VAL A 82 -7.40 -10.24 -4.69
C VAL A 82 -8.60 -10.97 -4.09
N ASP A 83 -8.45 -12.25 -3.75
CA ASP A 83 -9.57 -13.08 -3.29
C ASP A 83 -10.24 -12.58 -2.00
N SER A 84 -9.49 -11.86 -1.18
CA SER A 84 -9.96 -11.20 0.03
C SER A 84 -10.74 -9.89 -0.20
N TYR A 85 -10.66 -9.32 -1.41
CA TYR A 85 -11.36 -8.08 -1.71
C TYR A 85 -12.83 -8.34 -2.05
N ARG A 86 -13.71 -7.71 -1.28
CA ARG A 86 -15.15 -7.68 -1.52
C ARG A 86 -15.56 -6.23 -1.75
N LEU A 87 -16.28 -5.97 -2.83
CA LEU A 87 -16.99 -4.71 -3.01
C LEU A 87 -18.30 -4.81 -2.23
N GLY A 88 -18.33 -4.29 -1.02
CA GLY A 88 -19.47 -4.35 -0.13
C GLY A 88 -19.07 -4.00 1.30
N ASP A 89 -20.04 -3.82 2.16
CA ASP A 89 -19.82 -3.48 3.55
C ASP A 89 -18.96 -4.57 4.22
N VAL A 90 -17.79 -4.18 4.70
CA VAL A 90 -17.02 -5.04 5.61
C VAL A 90 -17.73 -4.93 6.97
N PRO A 91 -18.41 -6.00 7.43
CA PRO A 91 -19.08 -5.95 8.72
C PRO A 91 -18.01 -5.92 9.81
N PHE A 92 -17.90 -4.81 10.52
CA PHE A 92 -17.09 -4.71 11.73
C PHE A 92 -17.97 -4.87 12.94
N THR A 93 -17.54 -5.71 13.86
CA THR A 93 -18.10 -5.73 15.22
C THR A 93 -17.57 -4.52 16.00
N PRO A 94 -18.30 -4.06 17.06
CA PRO A 94 -17.80 -2.99 17.92
C PRO A 94 -16.41 -3.27 18.49
N ASP A 95 -16.08 -4.52 18.83
CA ASP A 95 -14.77 -4.90 19.36
C ASP A 95 -13.66 -4.82 18.31
N GLU A 96 -13.95 -5.13 17.05
CA GLU A 96 -13.00 -4.98 15.94
C GLU A 96 -12.68 -3.52 15.64
N LEU A 97 -13.56 -2.58 15.99
CA LEU A 97 -13.31 -1.14 15.85
C LEU A 97 -12.37 -0.59 16.94
N LEU A 98 -12.16 -1.32 18.04
CA LEU A 98 -11.15 -0.95 19.04
C LEU A 98 -9.74 -0.97 18.44
N ALA A 99 -9.40 -1.97 17.63
CA ALA A 99 -8.07 -2.11 17.05
C ALA A 99 -7.64 -0.91 16.18
N PRO A 100 -8.45 -0.38 15.25
CA PRO A 100 -8.18 0.86 14.54
C PRO A 100 -8.03 2.08 15.46
N ALA A 101 -8.86 2.19 16.49
CA ALA A 101 -8.83 3.32 17.42
C ALA A 101 -7.50 3.36 18.20
N PHE A 102 -7.05 2.23 18.74
CA PHE A 102 -5.78 2.09 19.43
C PHE A 102 -4.58 2.13 18.46
N GLY A 103 -4.70 1.49 17.31
CA GLY A 103 -3.62 1.36 16.32
C GLY A 103 -3.09 2.70 15.84
N GLU A 104 -3.96 3.67 15.65
CA GLU A 104 -3.60 5.02 15.23
C GLU A 104 -2.67 5.71 16.24
N ASP A 105 -2.96 5.63 17.53
CA ASP A 105 -2.11 6.19 18.58
C ASP A 105 -0.79 5.40 18.75
N LEU A 106 -0.83 4.07 18.67
CA LEU A 106 0.37 3.22 18.76
C LEU A 106 1.37 3.48 17.62
N LEU A 107 0.86 3.91 16.47
CA LEU A 107 1.69 4.18 15.29
C LEU A 107 2.13 5.64 15.17
N ARG A 108 1.66 6.53 16.05
CA ARG A 108 2.08 7.93 16.11
C ARG A 108 3.61 8.11 16.15
N PRO A 109 4.41 7.26 16.85
CA PRO A 109 5.86 7.32 16.78
C PRO A 109 6.47 7.11 15.40
N LEU A 110 5.71 6.61 14.43
CA LEU A 110 6.11 6.44 13.04
C LEU A 110 5.59 7.58 12.14
N GLU A 111 5.05 8.65 12.72
CA GLU A 111 4.57 9.83 11.99
C GLU A 111 5.68 10.39 11.07
N GLY A 112 5.29 10.77 9.85
CA GLY A 112 6.22 11.19 8.80
C GLY A 112 6.88 10.05 8.04
N THR A 113 6.57 8.78 8.35
CA THR A 113 7.05 7.63 7.58
C THR A 113 5.98 7.11 6.60
N VAL A 114 6.42 6.43 5.55
CA VAL A 114 5.53 5.74 4.61
C VAL A 114 4.63 4.70 5.30
N PHE A 115 5.08 4.10 6.41
CA PHE A 115 4.29 3.15 7.19
C PHE A 115 3.08 3.83 7.82
N HIS A 116 3.28 4.96 8.49
CA HIS A 116 2.21 5.72 9.13
C HIS A 116 1.18 6.20 8.11
N GLU A 117 1.64 6.78 7.00
CA GLU A 117 0.75 7.25 5.92
C GLU A 117 -0.07 6.13 5.30
N SER A 118 0.55 4.96 5.09
CA SER A 118 -0.15 3.80 4.52
C SER A 118 -1.23 3.28 5.47
N ILE A 119 -0.97 3.29 6.77
CA ILE A 119 -1.94 2.86 7.79
C ILE A 119 -3.05 3.90 7.94
N GLU A 120 -2.72 5.19 8.00
CA GLU A 120 -3.74 6.25 8.01
C GLU A 120 -4.67 6.17 6.79
N ALA A 121 -4.09 5.97 5.60
CA ALA A 121 -4.88 5.80 4.38
C ALA A 121 -5.78 4.55 4.44
N ALA A 122 -5.29 3.44 5.01
CA ALA A 122 -6.09 2.23 5.21
C ALA A 122 -7.22 2.45 6.21
N LEU A 123 -6.93 3.09 7.35
CA LEU A 123 -7.91 3.42 8.37
C LEU A 123 -8.96 4.41 7.85
N ALA A 124 -8.57 5.39 7.05
CA ALA A 124 -9.50 6.32 6.41
C ALA A 124 -10.48 5.59 5.48
N LYS A 125 -10.01 4.60 4.70
CA LYS A 125 -10.88 3.77 3.85
C LYS A 125 -11.85 2.93 4.67
N ILE A 126 -11.39 2.34 5.78
CA ILE A 126 -12.24 1.60 6.71
C ILE A 126 -13.31 2.53 7.28
N LYS A 127 -12.91 3.69 7.83
CA LYS A 127 -13.83 4.69 8.39
C LYS A 127 -14.89 5.15 7.37
N ALA A 128 -14.48 5.39 6.13
CA ALA A 128 -15.39 5.80 5.06
C ALA A 128 -16.43 4.72 4.68
N GLY A 129 -16.11 3.45 4.90
CA GLY A 129 -17.03 2.33 4.68
C GLY A 129 -17.96 2.03 5.87
N LEU A 130 -17.78 2.70 7.01
CA LEU A 130 -18.64 2.51 8.18
C LEU A 130 -19.93 3.34 8.07
N GLY A 131 -21.04 2.78 8.50
CA GLY A 131 -22.29 3.54 8.69
C GLY A 131 -22.15 4.63 9.77
N PRO A 132 -23.04 5.64 9.77
CA PRO A 132 -22.95 6.79 10.69
C PRO A 132 -22.91 6.40 12.18
N GLU A 133 -23.62 5.37 12.57
CA GLU A 133 -23.65 4.86 13.94
C GLU A 133 -22.32 4.31 14.39
N LEU A 134 -21.66 3.49 13.56
CA LEU A 134 -20.34 2.92 13.84
C LEU A 134 -19.25 3.98 13.81
N GLN A 135 -19.37 5.01 12.95
CA GLN A 135 -18.47 6.16 12.95
C GLN A 135 -18.55 6.95 14.26
N ALA A 136 -19.77 7.21 14.75
CA ALA A 136 -20.00 7.88 16.03
C ALA A 136 -19.45 7.05 17.19
N TYR A 137 -19.68 5.75 17.18
CA TYR A 137 -19.14 4.82 18.19
C TYR A 137 -17.60 4.80 18.18
N LEU A 138 -16.97 4.77 17.02
CA LEU A 138 -15.51 4.86 16.89
C LEU A 138 -14.98 6.18 17.49
N GLY A 139 -15.69 7.28 17.31
CA GLY A 139 -15.38 8.56 17.97
C GLY A 139 -15.40 8.44 19.49
N THR A 140 -16.46 7.84 20.06
CA THR A 140 -16.59 7.60 21.51
C THR A 140 -15.45 6.73 22.05
N LEU A 141 -15.05 5.68 21.31
CA LEU A 141 -13.93 4.83 21.70
C LEU A 141 -12.60 5.60 21.76
N ARG A 142 -12.36 6.49 20.78
CA ARG A 142 -11.15 7.33 20.74
C ARG A 142 -11.08 8.34 21.89
N ASP A 143 -12.22 8.84 22.34
CA ASP A 143 -12.30 9.73 23.50
C ASP A 143 -12.13 8.99 24.83
N ALA A 144 -12.64 7.75 24.92
CA ALA A 144 -12.55 6.93 26.12
C ALA A 144 -11.18 6.27 26.31
N PHE A 145 -10.50 5.93 25.20
CA PHE A 145 -9.25 5.19 25.22
C PHE A 145 -8.18 5.92 24.42
N ARG A 146 -7.11 6.31 25.08
CA ARG A 146 -5.93 6.95 24.47
C ARG A 146 -4.67 6.20 24.81
N VAL A 147 -3.83 5.95 23.80
CA VAL A 147 -2.46 5.51 24.02
C VAL A 147 -1.57 6.74 23.98
N LEU A 148 -0.83 6.96 25.06
CA LEU A 148 0.19 8.01 25.11
C LEU A 148 1.53 7.38 24.72
N PRO A 149 2.01 7.59 23.49
CA PRO A 149 3.31 7.05 23.09
C PRO A 149 4.42 7.72 23.95
N GLY A 150 5.41 6.91 24.30
CA GLY A 150 6.62 7.43 24.96
C GLY A 150 7.41 8.39 24.07
N PRO A 151 8.55 8.93 24.57
CA PRO A 151 9.44 9.75 23.76
C PRO A 151 9.83 9.05 22.45
N HIS A 152 9.67 9.73 21.33
CA HIS A 152 9.98 9.22 20.01
C HIS A 152 10.56 10.31 19.11
N LYS A 153 11.25 9.89 18.05
CA LYS A 153 11.86 10.80 17.08
C LYS A 153 10.86 11.14 15.98
N ASN A 154 10.98 12.35 15.42
CA ASN A 154 10.26 12.71 14.21
C ASN A 154 11.04 12.22 12.99
N TYR A 155 10.35 11.49 12.09
CA TYR A 155 10.95 10.91 10.90
C TYR A 155 10.53 11.59 9.59
N ALA A 156 9.84 12.73 9.64
CA ALA A 156 9.37 13.44 8.44
C ALA A 156 10.52 13.78 7.45
N GLU A 157 11.68 14.20 7.99
CA GLU A 157 12.85 14.52 7.17
C GLU A 157 13.55 13.27 6.59
N TYR A 158 13.27 12.08 7.13
CA TYR A 158 13.90 10.81 6.73
C TYR A 158 13.03 9.97 5.82
N ARG A 159 11.90 10.50 5.33
CA ARG A 159 10.94 9.78 4.46
C ARG A 159 11.63 9.07 3.30
N GLU A 160 12.46 9.79 2.54
CA GLU A 160 13.17 9.22 1.40
C GLU A 160 14.19 8.17 1.82
N THR A 161 14.91 8.40 2.91
CA THR A 161 15.83 7.40 3.49
C THR A 161 15.10 6.12 3.85
N ILE A 162 13.94 6.21 4.49
CA ILE A 162 13.11 5.07 4.89
C ILE A 162 12.57 4.34 3.65
N ARG A 163 12.12 5.08 2.63
CA ARG A 163 11.66 4.49 1.37
C ARG A 163 12.76 3.68 0.69
N VAL A 164 13.95 4.27 0.53
CA VAL A 164 15.10 3.60 -0.08
C VAL A 164 15.51 2.35 0.71
N LEU A 165 15.49 2.42 2.05
CA LEU A 165 15.77 1.27 2.92
C LEU A 165 14.75 0.15 2.71
N ASN A 166 13.46 0.46 2.72
CA ASN A 166 12.40 -0.53 2.53
C ASN A 166 12.49 -1.19 1.15
N ASP A 167 12.67 -0.39 0.09
CA ASP A 167 12.81 -0.91 -1.26
C ASP A 167 14.01 -1.84 -1.37
N ALA A 168 15.12 -1.51 -0.71
CA ALA A 168 16.34 -2.32 -0.72
C ALA A 168 16.19 -3.62 0.08
N VAL A 169 15.50 -3.59 1.23
CA VAL A 169 15.18 -4.80 2.01
C VAL A 169 14.33 -5.75 1.16
N LEU A 170 13.26 -5.25 0.55
CA LEU A 170 12.36 -6.07 -0.28
C LEU A 170 13.03 -6.60 -1.56
N ALA A 171 13.95 -5.84 -2.12
CA ALA A 171 14.65 -6.19 -3.34
C ALA A 171 15.96 -6.95 -3.09
N HIS A 172 16.36 -7.17 -1.83
CA HIS A 172 17.66 -7.71 -1.43
C HIS A 172 18.82 -7.00 -2.14
N GLU A 173 18.88 -5.68 -1.99
CA GLU A 173 19.84 -4.85 -2.69
C GLU A 173 20.76 -4.10 -1.74
N THR A 174 22.07 -4.20 -1.98
CA THR A 174 23.10 -3.47 -1.24
C THR A 174 22.92 -1.98 -1.37
N LEU A 175 23.03 -1.28 -0.27
CA LEU A 175 22.99 0.18 -0.19
C LEU A 175 24.38 0.75 0.02
N ARG A 176 24.61 1.93 -0.53
CA ARG A 176 25.74 2.79 -0.16
C ARG A 176 25.22 3.95 0.68
N MET A 177 25.72 4.10 1.90
CA MET A 177 25.25 5.15 2.79
C MET A 177 26.40 5.94 3.43
N ARG A 178 26.17 7.23 3.69
CA ARG A 178 27.01 8.06 4.56
C ARG A 178 26.37 8.06 5.95
N TYR A 179 27.06 7.48 6.90
CA TYR A 179 26.55 7.27 8.25
C TYR A 179 27.34 8.05 9.30
N HIS A 180 26.63 8.77 10.19
CA HIS A 180 27.20 9.48 11.31
C HIS A 180 27.31 8.58 12.53
N THR A 181 28.53 8.22 12.93
CA THR A 181 28.78 7.38 14.09
C THR A 181 28.70 8.21 15.37
N GLY A 182 27.73 7.94 16.23
CA GLY A 182 27.49 8.72 17.45
C GLY A 182 28.64 8.71 18.44
N ALA A 183 29.37 7.60 18.57
CA ALA A 183 30.47 7.47 19.52
C ALA A 183 31.73 8.31 19.13
N THR A 184 31.97 8.50 17.85
CA THR A 184 33.19 9.20 17.36
C THR A 184 32.87 10.53 16.67
N GLY A 185 31.60 10.86 16.43
CA GLY A 185 31.19 12.03 15.66
C GLY A 185 31.59 12.00 14.19
N ARG A 186 32.18 10.90 13.70
CA ARG A 186 32.68 10.81 12.32
C ARG A 186 31.59 10.36 11.37
N VAL A 187 31.64 10.90 10.16
CA VAL A 187 30.81 10.44 9.03
C VAL A 187 31.66 9.55 8.14
N ALA A 188 31.21 8.31 7.91
CA ALA A 188 31.87 7.35 7.05
C ALA A 188 30.91 6.85 5.97
N THR A 189 31.47 6.54 4.78
CA THR A 189 30.74 5.85 3.73
C THR A 189 30.80 4.34 3.99
N ARG A 190 29.65 3.68 3.85
CA ARG A 190 29.51 2.23 4.08
C ARG A 190 28.70 1.61 2.99
N ASP A 191 29.09 0.42 2.54
CA ASP A 191 28.25 -0.49 1.79
C ASP A 191 27.56 -1.41 2.80
N PHE A 192 26.25 -1.55 2.69
CA PHE A 192 25.38 -2.17 3.69
C PHE A 192 24.31 -3.01 3.01
N ASP A 193 24.15 -4.26 3.43
CA ASP A 193 23.08 -5.15 2.99
C ASP A 193 21.96 -5.13 4.03
N PRO A 194 20.86 -4.39 3.80
CA PRO A 194 19.80 -4.26 4.79
C PRO A 194 18.93 -5.53 4.80
N TYR A 195 18.87 -6.19 5.95
CA TYR A 195 18.05 -7.39 6.13
C TYR A 195 16.67 -7.07 6.68
N ARG A 196 16.59 -6.11 7.62
CA ARG A 196 15.34 -5.73 8.31
C ARG A 196 15.37 -4.28 8.76
N VAL A 197 14.21 -3.63 8.68
CA VAL A 197 13.95 -2.34 9.35
C VAL A 197 13.01 -2.61 10.52
N PHE A 198 13.33 -2.06 11.70
CA PHE A 198 12.53 -2.26 12.90
C PHE A 198 12.47 -1.00 13.77
N TYR A 199 11.40 -0.89 14.55
CA TYR A 199 11.20 0.17 15.53
C TYR A 199 11.48 -0.35 16.94
N ARG A 200 12.28 0.39 17.72
CA ARG A 200 12.60 0.06 19.12
C ARG A 200 12.92 1.31 19.92
N GLY A 201 12.32 1.43 21.12
CA GLY A 201 12.66 2.47 22.08
C GLY A 201 12.59 3.89 21.52
N GLY A 202 11.56 4.23 20.76
CA GLY A 202 11.39 5.55 20.17
C GLY A 202 12.21 5.81 18.91
N GLY A 203 12.95 4.82 18.38
CA GLY A 203 13.82 4.94 17.22
C GLY A 203 13.59 3.88 16.14
N LEU A 204 13.83 4.25 14.88
CA LEU A 204 13.86 3.37 13.71
C LEU A 204 15.30 2.95 13.44
N TYR A 205 15.48 1.67 13.16
CA TYR A 205 16.78 1.06 12.95
C TYR A 205 16.76 0.14 11.73
N ALA A 206 17.89 0.05 11.04
CA ALA A 206 18.14 -0.93 10.01
C ALA A 206 19.19 -1.94 10.51
N LEU A 207 18.86 -3.23 10.47
CA LEU A 207 19.77 -4.35 10.76
C LEU A 207 20.22 -4.97 9.45
N GLY A 208 21.50 -5.32 9.36
CA GLY A 208 22.04 -5.99 8.18
C GLY A 208 23.56 -6.15 8.25
N HIS A 209 24.16 -6.59 7.16
CA HIS A 209 25.60 -6.83 7.03
C HIS A 209 26.32 -5.54 6.62
N ASP A 210 27.26 -5.10 7.43
CA ASP A 210 28.15 -3.96 7.15
C ASP A 210 29.44 -4.47 6.48
N HIS A 211 29.63 -4.17 5.22
CA HIS A 211 30.80 -4.62 4.46
C HIS A 211 32.11 -4.08 5.01
N ALA A 212 32.09 -2.94 5.72
CA ALA A 212 33.31 -2.36 6.31
C ALA A 212 33.81 -3.12 7.55
N SER A 213 32.90 -3.70 8.33
CA SER A 213 33.26 -4.50 9.50
C SER A 213 33.18 -6.01 9.26
N GLY A 214 32.49 -6.45 8.21
CA GLY A 214 32.21 -7.87 7.94
C GLY A 214 31.22 -8.49 8.92
N GLU A 215 30.45 -7.69 9.68
CA GLU A 215 29.57 -8.15 10.76
C GLU A 215 28.15 -7.65 10.57
N LEU A 216 27.20 -8.32 11.24
CA LEU A 216 25.86 -7.80 11.43
C LEU A 216 25.90 -6.55 12.30
N ARG A 217 25.31 -5.48 11.81
CA ARG A 217 25.21 -4.20 12.51
C ARG A 217 23.84 -3.59 12.44
N THR A 218 23.53 -2.82 13.49
CA THR A 218 22.31 -2.03 13.58
C THR A 218 22.66 -0.56 13.38
N PHE A 219 21.99 0.08 12.43
CA PHE A 219 22.15 1.49 12.11
C PHE A 219 20.88 2.26 12.43
N ALA A 220 21.00 3.35 13.21
CA ALA A 220 19.88 4.24 13.46
C ALA A 220 19.59 5.07 12.21
N VAL A 221 18.33 5.08 11.77
CA VAL A 221 17.91 5.75 10.52
C VAL A 221 18.19 7.25 10.55
N ASP A 222 17.96 7.91 11.69
CA ASP A 222 18.20 9.35 11.90
C ASP A 222 19.69 9.77 11.81
N ARG A 223 20.60 8.80 11.78
CA ARG A 223 22.04 9.05 11.61
C ARG A 223 22.52 8.84 10.17
N ILE A 224 21.66 8.40 9.27
CA ILE A 224 21.97 8.27 7.85
C ILE A 224 21.88 9.68 7.22
N ARG A 225 23.00 10.15 6.66
CA ARG A 225 23.09 11.47 6.03
C ARG A 225 22.79 11.43 4.53
N ARG A 226 23.12 10.33 3.90
CA ARG A 226 22.83 10.06 2.49
C ARG A 226 22.74 8.55 2.31
N ILE A 227 21.85 8.13 1.43
CA ILE A 227 21.66 6.73 1.09
C ILE A 227 21.35 6.63 -0.40
N GLU A 228 21.88 5.61 -1.05
CA GLU A 228 21.63 5.31 -2.45
C GLU A 228 21.71 3.80 -2.71
N ARG A 229 20.95 3.34 -3.67
CA ARG A 229 20.97 1.95 -4.11
C ARG A 229 22.22 1.71 -4.95
N SER A 230 22.90 0.59 -4.71
CA SER A 230 24.14 0.28 -5.42
C SER A 230 23.94 -0.52 -6.71
N GLY A 231 22.73 -1.08 -6.92
CA GLY A 231 22.44 -2.03 -8.02
C GLY A 231 22.92 -3.47 -7.75
N ARG A 232 23.72 -3.70 -6.69
CA ARG A 232 24.22 -5.05 -6.34
C ARG A 232 23.17 -5.77 -5.50
N LYS A 233 23.02 -7.08 -5.75
CA LYS A 233 22.13 -7.94 -4.97
C LYS A 233 22.94 -8.73 -3.93
N PHE A 234 22.27 -9.06 -2.83
CA PHE A 234 22.79 -9.95 -1.80
C PHE A 234 21.80 -11.08 -1.52
N GLU A 235 22.27 -12.14 -0.89
CA GLU A 235 21.43 -13.22 -0.39
C GLU A 235 21.33 -13.12 1.13
N LEU A 236 20.12 -13.33 1.66
CA LEU A 236 19.94 -13.42 3.11
C LEU A 236 20.59 -14.71 3.62
N PRO A 237 21.31 -14.65 4.75
CA PRO A 237 21.78 -15.87 5.40
C PRO A 237 20.60 -16.79 5.70
N PRO A 238 20.73 -18.12 5.46
CA PRO A 238 19.63 -19.06 5.68
C PRO A 238 19.17 -19.13 7.13
N ASP A 239 20.01 -18.73 8.07
CA ASP A 239 19.75 -18.75 9.52
C ASP A 239 19.26 -17.38 10.04
N PHE A 240 19.00 -16.43 9.16
CA PHE A 240 18.50 -15.10 9.57
C PHE A 240 17.00 -15.14 9.84
N ASP A 241 16.62 -15.01 11.13
CA ASP A 241 15.23 -14.92 11.62
C ASP A 241 14.91 -13.53 12.21
#